data_20227f721adeb6686916e7fc255e69eb
#
_entry.id   20227f721adeb6686916e7fc255e69eb
#
_cell.length_a   1.000
_cell.length_b   1.000
_cell.length_c   1.000
_cell.angle_alpha   90.00
_cell.angle_beta   90.00
_cell.angle_gamma   90.00
#
_symmetry.space_group_name_H-M   'P 1'
#
loop_
_entity.id
_entity.type
_entity.pdbx_description
1 polymer ?
#
loop_
_entity_poly.entity_id
_entity_poly.type
_entity_poly.pdbx_seq_one_letter_code
_entity_poly.pdbx_strand_id
1 'polypeptide(L)'
;AWRFLSEPTTLAFDDLIRGPVKFEGADIGDFIIVRSSRLPAYNFAVVVDDHLMRISHVIRGEDHLSNTAPQLMLYRALGFDPPVFAHHALVLGADHAKLSKRHGAVSVRAFRDEGFLPEALLNYLALLGGSVADGKEIGTSAELIASFSLERLGKGGAVFDEDKLKWLNAAHLKRIDGGRLAERLLPFSGETGRRMAAENPGRFRQVAEACRDNLRTLTDIAPFMEIFDPPRFAPTPEALRTAGQEREVLAAFQEGFHQEQTGDGYFRRVVRRAEEETSRKGKRLLLPLRLALTGRSDGPQLERIVVLLGTEEVSARIEKALNFRKGDET
;
A
#
# COMPACT_ATOMS: atom_id res chain seq x y z
N ALA A 1 -14.14 -43.53 -15.21
CA ALA A 1 -13.84 -42.25 -15.82
C ALA A 1 -14.38 -42.21 -17.25
N TRP A 2 -14.84 -41.04 -17.69
CA TRP A 2 -15.22 -40.82 -19.09
C TRP A 2 -14.13 -40.00 -19.76
N ARG A 3 -13.78 -40.39 -20.99
CA ARG A 3 -12.75 -39.75 -21.78
C ARG A 3 -13.40 -39.15 -23.03
N PHE A 4 -13.05 -37.91 -23.33
CA PHE A 4 -13.37 -37.23 -24.58
C PHE A 4 -12.34 -37.66 -25.64
N LEU A 5 -12.82 -38.15 -26.78
CA LEU A 5 -11.95 -38.47 -27.91
C LEU A 5 -11.74 -37.19 -28.73
N SER A 6 -10.48 -36.72 -28.75
CA SER A 6 -10.15 -35.50 -29.46
C SER A 6 -10.10 -35.68 -30.98
N GLU A 7 -10.58 -34.71 -31.71
CA GLU A 7 -10.44 -34.69 -33.17
C GLU A 7 -9.12 -34.03 -33.55
N PRO A 8 -8.36 -34.57 -34.52
CA PRO A 8 -7.09 -34.00 -34.97
C PRO A 8 -7.30 -32.79 -35.89
N THR A 9 -8.23 -31.88 -35.54
CA THR A 9 -8.56 -30.70 -36.33
C THR A 9 -7.90 -29.47 -35.74
N THR A 10 -7.46 -28.51 -36.56
CA THR A 10 -6.96 -27.23 -36.12
C THR A 10 -8.09 -26.45 -35.47
N LEU A 11 -7.84 -25.95 -34.25
CA LEU A 11 -8.73 -25.07 -33.51
C LEU A 11 -8.18 -23.64 -33.58
N ALA A 12 -9.01 -22.72 -34.05
CA ALA A 12 -8.63 -21.29 -34.10
C ALA A 12 -9.72 -20.46 -33.44
N PHE A 13 -9.31 -19.42 -32.72
CA PHE A 13 -10.18 -18.39 -32.16
C PHE A 13 -9.45 -17.05 -32.08
N ASP A 14 -10.22 -15.98 -32.00
CA ASP A 14 -9.68 -14.62 -31.79
C ASP A 14 -9.78 -14.28 -30.31
N ASP A 15 -8.63 -14.12 -29.67
CA ASP A 15 -8.55 -13.64 -28.29
C ASP A 15 -8.50 -12.11 -28.27
N LEU A 16 -9.31 -11.47 -27.43
CA LEU A 16 -9.40 -10.00 -27.38
C LEU A 16 -8.10 -9.30 -27.03
N ILE A 17 -7.18 -10.00 -26.33
CA ILE A 17 -5.90 -9.44 -25.89
C ILE A 17 -4.75 -10.00 -26.76
N ARG A 18 -4.73 -11.31 -26.98
CA ARG A 18 -3.64 -12.01 -27.69
C ARG A 18 -3.75 -11.90 -29.20
N GLY A 19 -4.96 -11.68 -29.72
CA GLY A 19 -5.28 -11.76 -31.16
C GLY A 19 -5.51 -13.18 -31.62
N PRO A 20 -5.27 -13.52 -32.90
CA PRO A 20 -5.51 -14.85 -33.43
C PRO A 20 -4.65 -15.92 -32.73
N VAL A 21 -5.31 -16.95 -32.20
CA VAL A 21 -4.68 -18.10 -31.54
C VAL A 21 -5.07 -19.37 -32.27
N LYS A 22 -4.09 -20.28 -32.49
CA LYS A 22 -4.30 -21.57 -33.13
C LYS A 22 -3.69 -22.68 -32.31
N PHE A 23 -4.39 -23.82 -32.26
CA PHE A 23 -3.91 -25.07 -31.66
C PHE A 23 -4.11 -26.19 -32.64
N GLU A 24 -3.16 -27.11 -32.74
CA GLU A 24 -3.33 -28.34 -33.48
C GLU A 24 -4.00 -29.38 -32.58
N GLY A 25 -5.17 -29.92 -33.01
CA GLY A 25 -5.97 -30.87 -32.21
C GLY A 25 -5.21 -32.15 -31.91
N ALA A 26 -4.29 -32.55 -32.80
CA ALA A 26 -3.43 -33.70 -32.61
C ALA A 26 -2.51 -33.59 -31.36
N ASP A 27 -2.12 -32.35 -30.99
CA ASP A 27 -1.25 -32.10 -29.83
C ASP A 27 -2.01 -32.15 -28.50
N ILE A 28 -3.35 -32.05 -28.52
CA ILE A 28 -4.18 -32.02 -27.33
C ILE A 28 -4.39 -33.45 -26.78
N GLY A 29 -4.61 -34.41 -27.66
CA GLY A 29 -4.91 -35.78 -27.31
C GLY A 29 -6.23 -35.96 -26.54
N ASP A 30 -6.57 -37.21 -26.24
CA ASP A 30 -7.77 -37.55 -25.48
C ASP A 30 -7.65 -37.13 -24.02
N PHE A 31 -8.71 -36.57 -23.44
CA PHE A 31 -8.70 -36.11 -22.06
C PHE A 31 -9.92 -36.53 -21.24
N ILE A 32 -9.75 -36.63 -19.92
CA ILE A 32 -10.81 -37.04 -19.00
C ILE A 32 -11.78 -35.87 -18.78
N ILE A 33 -13.09 -36.15 -18.99
CA ILE A 33 -14.18 -35.21 -18.74
C ILE A 33 -14.96 -35.54 -17.47
N VAL A 34 -15.05 -36.84 -17.08
CA VAL A 34 -15.64 -37.28 -15.81
C VAL A 34 -14.68 -38.25 -15.14
N ARG A 35 -14.29 -37.95 -13.90
CA ARG A 35 -13.39 -38.78 -13.09
C ARG A 35 -14.07 -40.09 -12.65
N SER A 36 -13.28 -41.05 -12.17
CA SER A 36 -13.80 -42.30 -11.57
C SER A 36 -14.70 -42.06 -10.35
N SER A 37 -14.46 -40.94 -9.64
CA SER A 37 -15.32 -40.46 -8.55
C SER A 37 -16.66 -39.88 -9.00
N ARG A 38 -16.98 -39.92 -10.30
CA ARG A 38 -18.14 -39.30 -10.94
C ARG A 38 -18.18 -37.78 -10.90
N LEU A 39 -17.12 -37.12 -10.45
CA LEU A 39 -17.01 -35.67 -10.50
C LEU A 39 -16.55 -35.24 -11.91
N PRO A 40 -17.11 -34.13 -12.46
CA PRO A 40 -16.65 -33.56 -13.71
C PRO A 40 -15.20 -33.05 -13.57
N ALA A 41 -14.42 -33.16 -14.63
CA ALA A 41 -13.12 -32.53 -14.72
C ALA A 41 -13.28 -31.05 -15.06
N TYR A 42 -12.27 -30.25 -14.74
CA TYR A 42 -12.32 -28.78 -14.84
C TYR A 42 -12.85 -28.28 -16.20
N ASN A 43 -12.24 -28.70 -17.31
CA ASN A 43 -12.63 -28.19 -18.62
C ASN A 43 -14.09 -28.53 -18.98
N PHE A 44 -14.59 -29.69 -18.54
CA PHE A 44 -15.99 -30.06 -18.80
C PHE A 44 -16.95 -29.29 -17.91
N ALA A 45 -16.63 -29.15 -16.60
CA ALA A 45 -17.47 -28.41 -15.67
C ALA A 45 -17.62 -26.94 -16.10
N VAL A 46 -16.50 -26.27 -16.42
CA VAL A 46 -16.52 -24.85 -16.77
C VAL A 46 -17.29 -24.56 -18.06
N VAL A 47 -17.20 -25.45 -19.07
CA VAL A 47 -17.94 -25.28 -20.32
C VAL A 47 -19.45 -25.39 -20.10
N VAL A 48 -19.89 -26.31 -19.26
CA VAL A 48 -21.32 -26.49 -18.93
C VAL A 48 -21.81 -25.31 -18.10
N ASP A 49 -21.04 -24.90 -17.09
CA ASP A 49 -21.38 -23.77 -16.22
C ASP A 49 -21.44 -22.46 -17.00
N ASP A 50 -20.46 -22.18 -17.83
CA ASP A 50 -20.40 -20.97 -18.67
C ASP A 50 -21.61 -20.90 -19.63
N HIS A 51 -21.96 -22.01 -20.26
CA HIS A 51 -23.13 -22.07 -21.12
C HIS A 51 -24.44 -21.84 -20.35
N LEU A 52 -24.66 -22.56 -19.24
CA LEU A 52 -25.89 -22.45 -18.44
C LEU A 52 -26.02 -21.07 -17.79
N MET A 53 -24.93 -20.49 -17.37
CA MET A 53 -24.87 -19.13 -16.82
C MET A 53 -24.88 -18.03 -17.87
N ARG A 54 -24.83 -18.39 -19.16
CA ARG A 54 -24.80 -17.45 -20.30
C ARG A 54 -23.64 -16.46 -20.20
N ILE A 55 -22.45 -16.99 -19.88
CA ILE A 55 -21.23 -16.18 -19.83
C ILE A 55 -20.89 -15.70 -21.23
N SER A 56 -20.82 -14.39 -21.42
CA SER A 56 -20.52 -13.78 -22.72
C SER A 56 -19.02 -13.65 -22.98
N HIS A 57 -18.22 -13.41 -21.91
CA HIS A 57 -16.78 -13.19 -22.00
C HIS A 57 -16.06 -13.95 -20.88
N VAL A 58 -15.01 -14.69 -21.23
CA VAL A 58 -14.08 -15.34 -20.29
C VAL A 58 -12.78 -14.56 -20.27
N ILE A 59 -12.59 -13.76 -19.21
CA ILE A 59 -11.39 -12.95 -19.00
C ILE A 59 -10.56 -13.61 -17.90
N ARG A 60 -9.34 -14.11 -18.22
CA ARG A 60 -8.54 -14.89 -17.28
C ARG A 60 -7.04 -14.78 -17.55
N GLY A 61 -6.22 -15.32 -16.67
CA GLY A 61 -4.77 -15.36 -16.86
C GLY A 61 -4.35 -16.23 -18.05
N GLU A 62 -3.27 -15.86 -18.70
CA GLU A 62 -2.71 -16.59 -19.86
C GLU A 62 -2.23 -18.02 -19.53
N ASP A 63 -2.04 -18.34 -18.26
CA ASP A 63 -1.76 -19.72 -17.82
C ASP A 63 -2.90 -20.69 -18.11
N HIS A 64 -4.09 -20.17 -18.43
CA HIS A 64 -5.25 -20.93 -18.90
C HIS A 64 -5.43 -20.94 -20.43
N LEU A 65 -4.53 -20.32 -21.20
CA LEU A 65 -4.66 -20.24 -22.66
C LEU A 65 -4.73 -21.64 -23.30
N SER A 66 -3.88 -22.57 -22.86
CA SER A 66 -3.91 -23.97 -23.34
C SER A 66 -5.19 -24.73 -23.01
N ASN A 67 -5.93 -24.31 -21.95
CA ASN A 67 -7.20 -24.93 -21.60
C ASN A 67 -8.32 -24.54 -22.58
N THR A 68 -8.16 -23.47 -23.33
CA THR A 68 -9.17 -22.99 -24.29
C THR A 68 -9.40 -24.00 -25.41
N ALA A 69 -8.36 -24.67 -25.87
CA ALA A 69 -8.47 -25.64 -26.94
C ALA A 69 -9.38 -26.85 -26.58
N PRO A 70 -9.15 -27.61 -25.48
CA PRO A 70 -10.09 -28.68 -25.07
C PRO A 70 -11.49 -28.14 -24.74
N GLN A 71 -11.61 -26.89 -24.24
CA GLN A 71 -12.91 -26.26 -23.99
C GLN A 71 -13.66 -25.98 -25.30
N LEU A 72 -13.00 -25.47 -26.33
CA LEU A 72 -13.62 -25.30 -27.65
C LEU A 72 -14.09 -26.60 -28.28
N MET A 73 -13.33 -27.71 -28.11
CA MET A 73 -13.78 -29.03 -28.54
C MET A 73 -15.08 -29.44 -27.83
N LEU A 74 -15.18 -29.20 -26.52
CA LEU A 74 -16.36 -29.49 -25.73
C LEU A 74 -17.56 -28.65 -26.11
N TYR A 75 -17.38 -27.30 -26.32
CA TYR A 75 -18.44 -26.44 -26.84
C TYR A 75 -19.01 -26.96 -28.16
N ARG A 76 -18.14 -27.34 -29.10
CA ARG A 76 -18.53 -27.89 -30.39
C ARG A 76 -19.29 -29.23 -30.21
N ALA A 77 -18.77 -30.17 -29.43
CA ALA A 77 -19.38 -31.46 -29.22
C ALA A 77 -20.74 -31.39 -28.52
N LEU A 78 -20.95 -30.42 -27.65
CA LEU A 78 -22.21 -30.18 -26.96
C LEU A 78 -23.21 -29.34 -27.74
N GLY A 79 -22.79 -28.75 -28.88
CA GLY A 79 -23.61 -27.83 -29.66
C GLY A 79 -23.83 -26.49 -28.95
N PHE A 80 -22.88 -26.08 -28.13
CA PHE A 80 -22.91 -24.79 -27.39
C PHE A 80 -22.12 -23.74 -28.14
N ASP A 81 -22.61 -22.50 -28.14
CA ASP A 81 -21.85 -21.36 -28.63
C ASP A 81 -20.76 -20.99 -27.59
N PRO A 82 -19.47 -20.88 -27.98
CA PRO A 82 -18.42 -20.50 -27.08
C PRO A 82 -18.49 -19.01 -26.74
N PRO A 83 -18.09 -18.61 -25.51
CA PRO A 83 -17.94 -17.21 -25.14
C PRO A 83 -16.75 -16.57 -25.87
N VAL A 84 -16.67 -15.25 -25.83
CA VAL A 84 -15.46 -14.53 -26.25
C VAL A 84 -14.37 -14.69 -25.21
N PHE A 85 -13.13 -14.97 -25.62
CA PHE A 85 -11.99 -15.15 -24.71
C PHE A 85 -11.07 -13.94 -24.69
N ALA A 86 -10.50 -13.67 -23.50
CA ALA A 86 -9.49 -12.67 -23.27
C ALA A 86 -8.45 -13.18 -22.25
N HIS A 87 -7.23 -13.43 -22.69
CA HIS A 87 -6.17 -13.95 -21.82
C HIS A 87 -5.16 -12.85 -21.50
N HIS A 88 -5.24 -12.30 -20.28
CA HIS A 88 -4.31 -11.27 -19.81
C HIS A 88 -3.00 -11.88 -19.32
N ALA A 89 -1.93 -11.07 -19.39
CA ALA A 89 -0.62 -11.47 -18.90
C ALA A 89 -0.62 -11.71 -17.38
N LEU A 90 0.30 -12.55 -16.93
CA LEU A 90 0.50 -12.83 -15.49
C LEU A 90 1.21 -11.68 -14.80
N VAL A 91 0.89 -11.49 -13.53
CA VAL A 91 1.70 -10.66 -12.62
C VAL A 91 2.88 -11.51 -12.14
N LEU A 92 4.08 -10.95 -12.28
CA LEU A 92 5.35 -11.61 -12.00
C LEU A 92 5.97 -11.03 -10.72
N GLY A 93 6.72 -11.86 -9.99
CA GLY A 93 7.63 -11.39 -8.94
C GLY A 93 8.91 -10.79 -9.53
N ALA A 94 9.79 -10.27 -8.66
CA ALA A 94 11.08 -9.74 -9.06
C ALA A 94 12.01 -10.77 -9.75
N ASP A 95 11.75 -12.06 -9.52
CA ASP A 95 12.42 -13.19 -10.17
C ASP A 95 11.83 -13.57 -11.54
N HIS A 96 10.91 -12.75 -12.06
CA HIS A 96 10.15 -13.00 -13.28
C HIS A 96 9.33 -14.30 -13.29
N ALA A 97 9.16 -14.97 -12.15
CA ALA A 97 8.22 -16.07 -12.01
C ALA A 97 6.83 -15.56 -11.62
N LYS A 98 5.78 -16.38 -11.84
CA LYS A 98 4.41 -16.03 -11.42
C LYS A 98 4.38 -15.58 -9.96
N LEU A 99 3.77 -14.44 -9.69
CA LEU A 99 3.61 -13.90 -8.34
C LEU A 99 2.96 -14.94 -7.41
N SER A 100 3.56 -15.20 -6.27
CA SER A 100 3.13 -16.22 -5.33
C SER A 100 3.44 -15.81 -3.89
N LYS A 101 2.92 -16.53 -2.90
CA LYS A 101 3.11 -16.23 -1.46
C LYS A 101 4.58 -16.09 -1.03
N ARG A 102 5.52 -16.67 -1.75
CA ARG A 102 6.97 -16.51 -1.47
C ARG A 102 7.48 -15.08 -1.73
N HIS A 103 6.71 -14.28 -2.46
CA HIS A 103 7.04 -12.88 -2.79
C HIS A 103 6.38 -11.87 -1.84
N GLY A 104 5.76 -12.32 -0.74
CA GLY A 104 5.06 -11.46 0.22
C GLY A 104 3.54 -11.50 0.08
N ALA A 105 2.88 -10.37 0.28
CA ALA A 105 1.43 -10.25 0.14
C ALA A 105 0.99 -10.47 -1.30
N VAL A 106 0.06 -11.41 -1.51
CA VAL A 106 -0.49 -11.75 -2.84
C VAL A 106 -2.02 -11.87 -2.84
N SER A 107 -2.65 -11.57 -1.73
CA SER A 107 -4.10 -11.54 -1.63
C SER A 107 -4.60 -10.18 -1.20
N VAL A 108 -5.79 -9.78 -1.67
CA VAL A 108 -6.43 -8.52 -1.26
C VAL A 108 -6.53 -8.43 0.27
N ARG A 109 -6.76 -9.55 0.95
CA ARG A 109 -6.80 -9.59 2.41
C ARG A 109 -5.45 -9.25 3.03
N ALA A 110 -4.36 -9.81 2.52
CA ALA A 110 -3.02 -9.51 3.03
C ALA A 110 -2.68 -8.02 2.85
N PHE A 111 -2.92 -7.45 1.67
CA PHE A 111 -2.72 -6.01 1.44
C PHE A 111 -3.56 -5.14 2.38
N ARG A 112 -4.83 -5.51 2.63
CA ARG A 112 -5.66 -4.81 3.60
C ARG A 112 -5.05 -4.87 5.00
N ASP A 113 -4.60 -6.06 5.43
CA ASP A 113 -4.05 -6.28 6.76
C ASP A 113 -2.69 -5.54 6.94
N GLU A 114 -1.94 -5.31 5.84
CA GLU A 114 -0.76 -4.45 5.76
C GLU A 114 -1.08 -2.95 5.66
N GLY A 115 -2.35 -2.57 5.64
CA GLY A 115 -2.80 -1.18 5.67
C GLY A 115 -2.81 -0.47 4.32
N PHE A 116 -2.85 -1.20 3.20
CA PHE A 116 -3.09 -0.60 1.89
C PHE A 116 -4.56 -0.21 1.70
N LEU A 117 -4.78 0.93 1.07
CA LEU A 117 -6.09 1.40 0.67
C LEU A 117 -6.61 0.62 -0.54
N PRO A 118 -7.90 0.25 -0.58
CA PRO A 118 -8.47 -0.43 -1.74
C PRO A 118 -8.38 0.41 -3.01
N GLU A 119 -8.52 1.73 -2.90
CA GLU A 119 -8.38 2.68 -4.02
C GLU A 119 -6.95 2.68 -4.59
N ALA A 120 -5.95 2.58 -3.74
CA ALA A 120 -4.54 2.53 -4.16
C ALA A 120 -4.21 1.20 -4.83
N LEU A 121 -4.69 0.08 -4.28
CA LEU A 121 -4.50 -1.24 -4.87
C LEU A 121 -5.18 -1.34 -6.23
N LEU A 122 -6.43 -0.85 -6.36
CA LEU A 122 -7.14 -0.80 -7.65
C LEU A 122 -6.36 0.04 -8.67
N ASN A 123 -5.89 1.21 -8.28
CA ASN A 123 -5.10 2.08 -9.14
C ASN A 123 -3.79 1.40 -9.58
N TYR A 124 -3.11 0.74 -8.66
CA TYR A 124 -1.87 0.02 -8.96
C TYR A 124 -2.10 -1.12 -9.96
N LEU A 125 -3.15 -1.93 -9.75
CA LEU A 125 -3.51 -3.02 -10.67
C LEU A 125 -3.88 -2.51 -12.07
N ALA A 126 -4.57 -1.37 -12.16
CA ALA A 126 -4.87 -0.72 -13.43
C ALA A 126 -3.60 -0.28 -14.18
N LEU A 127 -2.62 0.31 -13.47
CA LEU A 127 -1.32 0.66 -14.04
C LEU A 127 -0.54 -0.58 -14.48
N LEU A 128 -0.52 -1.61 -13.65
CA LEU A 128 0.19 -2.86 -13.91
C LEU A 128 -0.36 -3.56 -15.15
N GLY A 129 -1.69 -3.52 -15.33
CA GLY A 129 -2.35 -4.04 -16.52
C GLY A 129 -2.18 -3.19 -17.78
N GLY A 130 -1.64 -1.97 -17.67
CA GLY A 130 -1.48 -1.05 -18.82
C GLY A 130 -2.78 -0.35 -19.26
N SER A 131 -3.83 -0.38 -18.43
CA SER A 131 -5.18 0.09 -18.81
C SER A 131 -5.46 1.57 -18.52
N VAL A 132 -4.50 2.32 -17.96
CA VAL A 132 -4.70 3.73 -17.62
C VAL A 132 -4.41 4.64 -18.84
N ALA A 133 -5.39 5.50 -19.16
CA ALA A 133 -5.24 6.50 -20.23
C ALA A 133 -4.43 7.72 -19.78
N ASP A 134 -3.84 8.44 -20.75
CA ASP A 134 -3.30 9.79 -20.61
C ASP A 134 -2.08 9.96 -19.68
N GLY A 135 -1.37 8.88 -19.36
CA GLY A 135 -0.14 8.95 -18.55
C GLY A 135 -0.36 9.39 -17.08
N LYS A 136 -1.61 9.48 -16.63
CA LYS A 136 -1.92 9.76 -15.23
C LYS A 136 -1.62 8.54 -14.37
N GLU A 137 -0.68 8.67 -13.46
CA GLU A 137 -0.37 7.57 -12.53
C GLU A 137 -1.38 7.42 -11.39
N ILE A 138 -2.07 8.51 -11.01
CA ILE A 138 -2.99 8.51 -9.86
C ILE A 138 -4.37 8.93 -10.33
N GLY A 139 -5.32 7.98 -10.27
CA GLY A 139 -6.72 8.17 -10.64
C GLY A 139 -7.69 7.78 -9.53
N THR A 140 -8.86 8.37 -9.52
CA THR A 140 -10.00 7.88 -8.73
C THR A 140 -10.56 6.61 -9.34
N SER A 141 -11.31 5.81 -8.56
CA SER A 141 -11.98 4.61 -9.11
C SER A 141 -12.87 4.92 -10.31
N ALA A 142 -13.57 6.08 -10.29
CA ALA A 142 -14.42 6.50 -11.40
C ALA A 142 -13.60 6.81 -12.68
N GLU A 143 -12.46 7.51 -12.55
CA GLU A 143 -11.55 7.78 -13.67
C GLU A 143 -10.94 6.49 -14.22
N LEU A 144 -10.55 5.56 -13.34
CA LEU A 144 -10.01 4.26 -13.74
C LEU A 144 -11.04 3.42 -14.51
N ILE A 145 -12.29 3.37 -14.04
CA ILE A 145 -13.39 2.69 -14.73
C ILE A 145 -13.65 3.33 -16.09
N ALA A 146 -13.74 4.65 -16.16
CA ALA A 146 -14.00 5.37 -17.40
C ALA A 146 -12.90 5.20 -18.45
N SER A 147 -11.64 4.98 -18.01
CA SER A 147 -10.49 4.79 -18.90
C SER A 147 -10.21 3.32 -19.23
N PHE A 148 -10.87 2.37 -18.58
CA PHE A 148 -10.61 0.95 -18.79
C PHE A 148 -11.07 0.47 -20.16
N SER A 149 -10.21 -0.32 -20.81
CA SER A 149 -10.51 -1.01 -22.06
C SER A 149 -9.65 -2.28 -22.16
N LEU A 150 -10.23 -3.36 -22.69
CA LEU A 150 -9.52 -4.64 -22.89
C LEU A 150 -8.37 -4.51 -23.90
N GLU A 151 -8.51 -3.65 -24.90
CA GLU A 151 -7.50 -3.41 -25.94
C GLU A 151 -6.23 -2.77 -25.37
N ARG A 152 -6.33 -2.13 -24.22
CA ARG A 152 -5.19 -1.50 -23.53
C ARG A 152 -4.43 -2.44 -22.62
N LEU A 153 -4.96 -3.63 -22.37
CA LEU A 153 -4.27 -4.61 -21.54
C LEU A 153 -2.99 -5.08 -22.20
N GLY A 154 -1.88 -5.02 -21.47
CA GLY A 154 -0.57 -5.44 -21.94
C GLY A 154 -0.50 -6.94 -22.21
N LYS A 155 0.20 -7.34 -23.29
CA LYS A 155 0.46 -8.72 -23.64
C LYS A 155 1.63 -9.34 -22.85
N GLY A 156 2.53 -8.52 -22.31
CA GLY A 156 3.69 -8.95 -21.54
C GLY A 156 3.40 -9.01 -20.03
N GLY A 157 4.01 -9.95 -19.31
CA GLY A 157 3.92 -10.03 -17.87
C GLY A 157 4.49 -8.77 -17.20
N ALA A 158 3.79 -8.24 -16.21
CA ALA A 158 4.22 -7.06 -15.46
C ALA A 158 4.80 -7.47 -14.11
N VAL A 159 5.98 -6.95 -13.78
CA VAL A 159 6.66 -7.23 -12.50
C VAL A 159 5.99 -6.41 -11.39
N PHE A 160 5.60 -7.09 -10.31
CA PHE A 160 5.05 -6.45 -9.12
C PHE A 160 6.14 -5.66 -8.40
N ASP A 161 5.88 -4.37 -8.19
CA ASP A 161 6.76 -3.43 -7.50
C ASP A 161 6.04 -2.91 -6.24
N GLU A 162 6.46 -3.39 -5.08
CA GLU A 162 5.88 -3.03 -3.80
C GLU A 162 6.16 -1.56 -3.43
N ASP A 163 7.34 -1.03 -3.80
CA ASP A 163 7.67 0.37 -3.54
C ASP A 163 6.80 1.32 -4.35
N LYS A 164 6.48 0.97 -5.59
CA LYS A 164 5.53 1.71 -6.42
C LYS A 164 4.12 1.66 -5.82
N LEU A 165 3.69 0.50 -5.31
CA LEU A 165 2.39 0.38 -4.62
C LEU A 165 2.36 1.24 -3.35
N LYS A 166 3.41 1.21 -2.52
CA LYS A 166 3.52 2.06 -1.32
C LYS A 166 3.50 3.55 -1.67
N TRP A 167 4.18 3.94 -2.75
CA TRP A 167 4.16 5.32 -3.23
C TRP A 167 2.75 5.75 -3.65
N LEU A 168 2.05 4.93 -4.43
CA LEU A 168 0.66 5.17 -4.80
C LEU A 168 -0.25 5.27 -3.58
N ASN A 169 -0.08 4.36 -2.62
CA ASN A 169 -0.87 4.35 -1.40
C ASN A 169 -0.67 5.65 -0.59
N ALA A 170 0.57 6.11 -0.44
CA ALA A 170 0.87 7.40 0.19
C ALA A 170 0.20 8.57 -0.55
N ALA A 171 0.19 8.54 -1.89
CA ALA A 171 -0.48 9.57 -2.69
C ALA A 171 -2.00 9.57 -2.51
N HIS A 172 -2.62 8.40 -2.38
CA HIS A 172 -4.06 8.28 -2.06
C HIS A 172 -4.36 8.72 -0.62
N LEU A 173 -3.52 8.35 0.37
CA LEU A 173 -3.66 8.80 1.77
C LEU A 173 -3.69 10.33 1.88
N LYS A 174 -2.86 11.04 1.10
CA LYS A 174 -2.83 12.51 1.07
C LYS A 174 -4.12 13.15 0.55
N ARG A 175 -4.93 12.42 -0.22
CA ARG A 175 -6.17 12.91 -0.81
C ARG A 175 -7.42 12.63 0.05
N ILE A 176 -7.30 11.80 1.09
CA ILE A 176 -8.40 11.48 1.99
C ILE A 176 -8.74 12.69 2.86
N ASP A 177 -10.03 13.00 3.01
CA ASP A 177 -10.49 13.98 4.00
C ASP A 177 -10.02 13.61 5.42
N GLY A 178 -9.67 14.61 6.25
CA GLY A 178 -9.07 14.41 7.56
C GLY A 178 -9.93 13.59 8.53
N GLY A 179 -11.26 13.73 8.47
CA GLY A 179 -12.18 12.91 9.26
C GLY A 179 -12.13 11.45 8.86
N ARG A 180 -12.22 11.18 7.56
CA ARG A 180 -12.12 9.82 7.00
C ARG A 180 -10.74 9.21 7.19
N LEU A 181 -9.67 10.02 7.15
CA LEU A 181 -8.33 9.53 7.42
C LEU A 181 -8.22 8.98 8.85
N ALA A 182 -8.70 9.74 9.84
CA ALA A 182 -8.69 9.31 11.23
C ALA A 182 -9.49 8.01 11.43
N GLU A 183 -10.66 7.89 10.82
CA GLU A 183 -11.47 6.66 10.87
C GLU A 183 -10.71 5.45 10.30
N ARG A 184 -10.04 5.62 9.14
CA ARG A 184 -9.27 4.53 8.52
C ARG A 184 -8.00 4.17 9.29
N LEU A 185 -7.38 5.13 9.96
CA LEU A 185 -6.18 4.91 10.77
C LEU A 185 -6.47 4.23 12.12
N LEU A 186 -7.67 4.43 12.67
CA LEU A 186 -8.02 3.95 14.01
C LEU A 186 -7.75 2.44 14.23
N PRO A 187 -8.13 1.52 13.32
CA PRO A 187 -7.83 0.09 13.50
C PRO A 187 -6.33 -0.22 13.60
N PHE A 188 -5.48 0.60 12.96
CA PHE A 188 -4.04 0.42 12.85
C PHE A 188 -3.22 1.23 13.89
N SER A 189 -3.88 2.07 14.68
CA SER A 189 -3.22 3.05 15.57
C SER A 189 -2.69 2.46 16.89
N GLY A 190 -2.72 1.14 17.04
CA GLY A 190 -2.27 0.47 18.25
C GLY A 190 -3.19 0.75 19.45
N GLU A 191 -2.74 0.39 20.65
CA GLU A 191 -3.48 0.62 21.89
C GLU A 191 -3.52 2.12 22.24
N THR A 192 -2.38 2.81 22.07
CA THR A 192 -2.25 4.25 22.32
C THR A 192 -3.22 5.06 21.47
N GLY A 193 -3.27 4.80 20.17
CA GLY A 193 -4.18 5.53 19.29
C GLY A 193 -5.66 5.24 19.60
N ARG A 194 -6.02 3.99 19.88
CA ARG A 194 -7.40 3.65 20.26
C ARG A 194 -7.82 4.32 21.58
N ARG A 195 -6.93 4.37 22.57
CA ARG A 195 -7.18 5.08 23.83
C ARG A 195 -7.35 6.57 23.57
N MET A 196 -6.43 7.20 22.85
CA MET A 196 -6.52 8.62 22.49
C MET A 196 -7.83 8.95 21.75
N ALA A 197 -8.25 8.10 20.82
CA ALA A 197 -9.49 8.29 20.08
C ALA A 197 -10.74 8.18 20.97
N ALA A 198 -10.70 7.31 21.99
CA ALA A 198 -11.80 7.15 22.94
C ALA A 198 -11.90 8.33 23.93
N GLU A 199 -10.75 8.79 24.43
CA GLU A 199 -10.67 9.88 25.40
C GLU A 199 -10.84 11.27 24.75
N ASN A 200 -10.24 11.48 23.60
CA ASN A 200 -10.26 12.76 22.88
C ASN A 200 -10.21 12.53 21.34
N PRO A 201 -11.35 12.31 20.68
CA PRO A 201 -11.42 12.08 19.24
C PRO A 201 -10.85 13.25 18.40
N GLY A 202 -10.98 14.48 18.93
CA GLY A 202 -10.44 15.69 18.29
C GLY A 202 -8.93 15.67 18.22
N ARG A 203 -8.28 15.30 19.34
CA ARG A 203 -6.82 15.15 19.43
C ARG A 203 -6.32 14.02 18.50
N PHE A 204 -6.99 12.87 18.52
CA PHE A 204 -6.65 11.76 17.61
C PHE A 204 -6.66 12.22 16.15
N ARG A 205 -7.67 12.97 15.72
CA ARG A 205 -7.77 13.51 14.36
C ARG A 205 -6.61 14.48 14.05
N GLN A 206 -6.26 15.36 14.99
CA GLN A 206 -5.13 16.29 14.82
C GLN A 206 -3.80 15.56 14.67
N VAL A 207 -3.56 14.53 15.49
CA VAL A 207 -2.35 13.68 15.42
C VAL A 207 -2.32 12.91 14.10
N ALA A 208 -3.44 12.29 13.70
CA ALA A 208 -3.56 11.60 12.41
C ALA A 208 -3.24 12.52 11.23
N GLU A 209 -3.75 13.74 11.26
CA GLU A 209 -3.48 14.77 10.23
C GLU A 209 -2.01 15.22 10.25
N ALA A 210 -1.40 15.36 11.41
CA ALA A 210 0.01 15.73 11.53
C ALA A 210 0.94 14.66 10.93
N CYS A 211 0.55 13.37 11.04
CA CYS A 211 1.33 12.23 10.56
C CYS A 211 1.09 11.91 9.06
N ARG A 212 0.04 12.45 8.44
CA ARG A 212 -0.41 12.13 7.07
C ARG A 212 0.72 12.00 6.05
N ASP A 213 1.60 12.98 6.00
CA ASP A 213 2.67 13.06 5.01
C ASP A 213 3.77 12.01 5.19
N ASN A 214 3.80 11.37 6.36
CA ASN A 214 4.79 10.34 6.73
C ASN A 214 4.27 8.91 6.56
N LEU A 215 2.99 8.74 6.19
CA LEU A 215 2.39 7.44 6.04
C LEU A 215 2.54 6.92 4.62
N ARG A 216 3.09 5.74 4.47
CA ARG A 216 3.08 4.95 3.23
C ARG A 216 1.94 3.94 3.23
N THR A 217 1.59 3.41 4.42
CA THR A 217 0.45 2.54 4.69
C THR A 217 -0.25 2.97 5.97
N LEU A 218 -1.45 2.45 6.24
CA LEU A 218 -2.18 2.75 7.48
C LEU A 218 -1.47 2.20 8.72
N THR A 219 -0.67 1.14 8.57
CA THR A 219 0.09 0.54 9.69
C THR A 219 1.21 1.44 10.21
N ASP A 220 1.70 2.37 9.40
CA ASP A 220 2.78 3.29 9.76
C ASP A 220 2.39 4.26 10.88
N ILE A 221 1.10 4.38 11.22
CA ILE A 221 0.61 5.33 12.23
C ILE A 221 0.98 4.92 13.65
N ALA A 222 1.03 3.61 13.96
CA ALA A 222 1.19 3.13 15.34
C ALA A 222 2.45 3.68 16.04
N PRO A 223 3.65 3.64 15.44
CA PRO A 223 4.85 4.20 16.06
C PRO A 223 4.79 5.70 16.30
N PHE A 224 4.00 6.44 15.49
CA PHE A 224 3.86 7.88 15.67
C PHE A 224 2.91 8.23 16.82
N MET A 225 1.92 7.37 17.14
CA MET A 225 1.00 7.62 18.25
C MET A 225 1.72 7.71 19.59
N GLU A 226 2.79 6.95 19.81
CA GLU A 226 3.57 6.96 21.03
C GLU A 226 4.28 8.30 21.29
N ILE A 227 4.61 9.05 20.24
CA ILE A 227 5.20 10.40 20.35
C ILE A 227 4.24 11.33 21.13
N PHE A 228 2.94 11.18 20.93
CA PHE A 228 1.91 12.06 21.47
C PHE A 228 1.26 11.52 22.75
N ASP A 229 1.86 10.50 23.35
CA ASP A 229 1.44 9.87 24.61
C ASP A 229 2.54 10.02 25.68
N PRO A 230 2.57 11.12 26.45
CA PRO A 230 3.64 11.39 27.41
C PRO A 230 3.96 10.24 28.37
N PRO A 231 2.98 9.51 28.95
CA PRO A 231 3.27 8.39 29.82
C PRO A 231 3.97 7.20 29.18
N ARG A 232 3.83 7.04 27.84
CA ARG A 232 4.44 5.95 27.07
C ARG A 232 5.64 6.39 26.23
N PHE A 233 5.88 7.69 26.16
CA PHE A 233 7.00 8.22 25.39
C PHE A 233 8.33 7.84 26.06
N ALA A 234 9.07 6.93 25.44
CA ALA A 234 10.37 6.46 25.92
C ALA A 234 11.41 6.54 24.80
N PRO A 235 12.08 7.69 24.62
CA PRO A 235 13.16 7.81 23.63
C PRO A 235 14.33 6.89 24.03
N THR A 236 14.98 6.29 23.02
CA THR A 236 16.12 5.42 23.28
C THR A 236 17.31 6.21 23.86
N PRO A 237 18.18 5.56 24.66
CA PRO A 237 19.41 6.20 25.16
C PRO A 237 20.30 6.75 24.03
N GLU A 238 20.32 6.08 22.88
CA GLU A 238 21.05 6.53 21.70
C GLU A 238 20.48 7.84 21.12
N ALA A 239 19.15 7.95 21.05
CA ALA A 239 18.48 9.16 20.58
C ALA A 239 18.78 10.35 21.50
N LEU A 240 18.71 10.16 22.83
CA LEU A 240 19.04 11.19 23.82
C LEU A 240 20.51 11.60 23.77
N ARG A 241 21.42 10.62 23.64
CA ARG A 241 22.85 10.88 23.51
C ARG A 241 23.16 11.69 22.25
N THR A 242 22.55 11.32 21.13
CA THR A 242 22.76 12.03 19.84
C THR A 242 22.17 13.43 19.91
N ALA A 243 20.99 13.60 20.51
CA ALA A 243 20.42 14.93 20.74
C ALA A 243 21.34 15.78 21.63
N GLY A 244 21.88 15.21 22.70
CA GLY A 244 22.78 15.88 23.64
C GLY A 244 24.14 16.26 23.08
N GLN A 245 24.56 15.79 21.90
CA GLN A 245 25.78 16.23 21.23
C GLN A 245 25.73 17.72 20.82
N GLU A 246 24.57 18.23 20.53
CA GLU A 246 24.35 19.66 20.16
C GLU A 246 23.57 20.36 21.31
N ARG A 247 24.10 20.26 22.56
CA ARG A 247 23.47 20.86 23.77
C ARG A 247 23.17 22.35 23.61
N GLU A 248 24.04 23.09 22.92
CA GLU A 248 23.85 24.50 22.66
C GLU A 248 22.56 24.78 21.89
N VAL A 249 22.23 23.94 20.91
CA VAL A 249 20.97 24.02 20.14
C VAL A 249 19.77 23.78 21.02
N LEU A 250 19.82 22.73 21.86
CA LEU A 250 18.71 22.40 22.77
C LEU A 250 18.48 23.52 23.81
N ALA A 251 19.55 24.09 24.36
CA ALA A 251 19.49 25.19 25.33
C ALA A 251 18.94 26.47 24.71
N ALA A 252 19.47 26.90 23.56
CA ALA A 252 19.00 28.08 22.85
C ALA A 252 17.51 27.92 22.42
N PHE A 253 17.11 26.74 21.96
CA PHE A 253 15.70 26.44 21.66
C PHE A 253 14.82 26.55 22.91
N GLN A 254 15.23 25.97 24.03
CA GLN A 254 14.45 25.98 25.27
C GLN A 254 14.28 27.43 25.80
N GLU A 255 15.34 28.24 25.79
CA GLU A 255 15.27 29.62 26.18
C GLU A 255 14.32 30.44 25.31
N GLY A 256 14.48 30.35 23.98
CA GLY A 256 13.59 31.02 23.03
C GLY A 256 12.15 30.55 23.16
N PHE A 257 11.93 29.26 23.40
CA PHE A 257 10.61 28.65 23.57
C PHE A 257 9.87 29.17 24.81
N HIS A 258 10.57 29.44 25.93
CA HIS A 258 9.98 30.03 27.12
C HIS A 258 9.63 31.53 26.94
N GLN A 259 10.37 32.25 26.10
CA GLN A 259 10.15 33.67 25.86
C GLN A 259 9.03 33.96 24.87
N GLU A 260 8.83 33.07 23.86
CA GLU A 260 7.86 33.24 22.78
C GLU A 260 6.74 32.17 22.87
N GLN A 261 5.89 32.24 23.89
CA GLN A 261 4.94 31.15 24.19
C GLN A 261 3.70 31.02 23.30
N THR A 262 3.34 32.00 22.45
CA THR A 262 2.10 31.98 21.68
C THR A 262 2.15 32.77 20.37
N GLY A 263 1.31 32.42 19.40
CA GLY A 263 1.06 33.12 18.14
C GLY A 263 1.51 32.33 16.90
N ASP A 264 0.96 32.72 15.76
CA ASP A 264 1.30 32.08 14.47
C ASP A 264 2.80 32.21 14.17
N GLY A 265 3.42 31.08 13.79
CA GLY A 265 4.83 31.02 13.40
C GLY A 265 5.83 31.13 14.55
N TYR A 266 5.39 31.04 15.84
CA TYR A 266 6.28 31.09 16.98
C TYR A 266 7.42 30.08 16.91
N PHE A 267 7.13 28.84 16.48
CA PHE A 267 8.15 27.80 16.31
C PHE A 267 9.27 28.23 15.36
N ARG A 268 8.93 28.85 14.24
CA ARG A 268 9.92 29.34 13.27
C ARG A 268 10.79 30.45 13.85
N ARG A 269 10.21 31.34 14.69
CA ARG A 269 10.99 32.41 15.36
C ARG A 269 11.98 31.83 16.36
N VAL A 270 11.52 30.85 17.18
CA VAL A 270 12.40 30.18 18.15
C VAL A 270 13.52 29.42 17.44
N VAL A 271 13.21 28.69 16.36
CA VAL A 271 14.24 27.96 15.57
C VAL A 271 15.23 28.94 14.94
N ARG A 272 14.77 30.08 14.39
CA ARG A 272 15.64 31.11 13.82
C ARG A 272 16.56 31.68 14.87
N ARG A 273 16.04 32.00 16.05
CA ARG A 273 16.85 32.49 17.15
C ARG A 273 17.94 31.48 17.55
N ALA A 274 17.59 30.23 17.72
CA ALA A 274 18.55 29.17 18.00
C ALA A 274 19.60 29.00 16.89
N GLU A 275 19.22 29.20 15.61
CA GLU A 275 20.15 29.23 14.47
C GLU A 275 21.16 30.42 14.60
N GLU A 276 20.66 31.61 14.93
CA GLU A 276 21.49 32.84 15.08
C GLU A 276 22.45 32.69 16.26
N GLU A 277 21.99 32.21 17.41
CA GLU A 277 22.79 32.07 18.64
C GLU A 277 23.85 30.95 18.50
N THR A 278 23.54 29.85 17.85
CA THR A 278 24.44 28.70 17.79
C THR A 278 25.21 28.57 16.49
N SER A 279 24.86 29.38 15.47
CA SER A 279 25.39 29.26 14.10
C SER A 279 25.20 27.85 13.48
N ARG A 280 24.28 27.01 14.03
CA ARG A 280 23.93 25.69 13.50
C ARG A 280 22.77 25.82 12.51
N LYS A 281 22.83 25.04 11.39
CA LYS A 281 21.80 25.07 10.32
C LYS A 281 21.39 23.67 9.89
N GLY A 282 20.22 23.60 9.27
CA GLY A 282 19.72 22.39 8.63
C GLY A 282 19.67 21.19 9.59
N LYS A 283 20.33 20.08 9.21
CA LYS A 283 20.29 18.85 10.00
C LYS A 283 20.91 19.02 11.40
N ARG A 284 21.98 19.80 11.55
CA ARG A 284 22.63 20.03 12.84
C ARG A 284 21.79 20.86 13.80
N LEU A 285 20.83 21.64 13.31
CA LEU A 285 19.87 22.40 14.10
C LEU A 285 18.62 21.57 14.42
N LEU A 286 18.02 20.94 13.39
CA LEU A 286 16.69 20.31 13.53
C LEU A 286 16.73 18.87 14.04
N LEU A 287 17.82 18.11 13.77
CA LEU A 287 17.89 16.71 14.21
C LEU A 287 17.98 16.55 15.73
N PRO A 288 18.78 17.33 16.48
CA PRO A 288 18.79 17.27 17.94
C PRO A 288 17.42 17.54 18.56
N LEU A 289 16.71 18.56 18.04
CA LEU A 289 15.35 18.88 18.49
C LEU A 289 14.38 17.73 18.20
N ARG A 290 14.46 17.15 16.99
CA ARG A 290 13.62 16.04 16.60
C ARG A 290 13.84 14.80 17.48
N LEU A 291 15.10 14.45 17.73
CA LEU A 291 15.45 13.30 18.58
C LEU A 291 15.00 13.52 20.02
N ALA A 292 15.19 14.71 20.58
CA ALA A 292 14.73 15.05 21.92
C ALA A 292 13.20 14.94 22.06
N LEU A 293 12.46 15.49 21.07
CA LEU A 293 11.01 15.57 21.12
C LEU A 293 10.29 14.27 20.71
N THR A 294 10.90 13.45 19.84
CA THR A 294 10.24 12.28 19.25
C THR A 294 10.96 10.96 19.43
N GLY A 295 12.22 10.99 19.87
CA GLY A 295 13.08 9.78 19.90
C GLY A 295 13.47 9.26 18.50
N ARG A 296 13.09 9.94 17.41
CA ARG A 296 13.22 9.48 16.03
C ARG A 296 13.95 10.51 15.16
N SER A 297 14.63 10.03 14.12
CA SER A 297 15.28 10.90 13.13
C SER A 297 14.33 11.35 12.01
N ASP A 298 13.18 10.71 11.89
CA ASP A 298 12.13 10.94 10.88
C ASP A 298 10.76 11.19 11.52
N GLY A 299 9.77 11.57 10.73
CA GLY A 299 8.40 11.70 11.20
C GLY A 299 7.75 13.06 10.89
N PRO A 300 6.64 13.39 11.57
CA PRO A 300 5.85 14.60 11.34
C PRO A 300 6.67 15.89 11.45
N GLN A 301 6.18 16.97 10.86
CA GLN A 301 6.83 18.28 10.94
C GLN A 301 6.96 18.72 12.41
N LEU A 302 8.16 19.19 12.80
CA LEU A 302 8.45 19.59 14.19
C LEU A 302 7.50 20.67 14.70
N GLU A 303 7.12 21.63 13.85
CA GLU A 303 6.15 22.66 14.21
C GLU A 303 4.81 22.06 14.67
N ARG A 304 4.30 21.05 13.95
CA ARG A 304 3.06 20.32 14.32
C ARG A 304 3.23 19.50 15.60
N ILE A 305 4.41 18.87 15.77
CA ILE A 305 4.73 18.09 16.97
C ILE A 305 4.71 19.00 18.19
N VAL A 306 5.39 20.12 18.14
CA VAL A 306 5.49 21.09 19.23
C VAL A 306 4.12 21.64 19.65
N VAL A 307 3.26 21.99 18.65
CA VAL A 307 1.88 22.43 18.92
C VAL A 307 1.05 21.35 19.61
N LEU A 308 1.16 20.10 19.15
CA LEU A 308 0.39 18.97 19.68
C LEU A 308 0.89 18.47 21.05
N LEU A 309 2.17 18.59 21.35
CA LEU A 309 2.73 18.24 22.67
C LEU A 309 2.38 19.29 23.72
N GLY A 310 2.37 20.56 23.34
CA GLY A 310 2.18 21.67 24.28
C GLY A 310 3.48 22.06 25.01
N THR A 311 3.43 23.21 25.66
CA THR A 311 4.62 23.87 26.24
C THR A 311 5.31 23.03 27.32
N GLU A 312 4.54 22.47 28.25
CA GLU A 312 5.06 21.70 29.38
C GLU A 312 5.81 20.46 28.92
N GLU A 313 5.20 19.67 28.01
CA GLU A 313 5.79 18.44 27.51
C GLU A 313 7.02 18.70 26.65
N VAL A 314 6.99 19.71 25.80
CA VAL A 314 8.16 20.12 24.99
C VAL A 314 9.34 20.49 25.90
N SER A 315 9.11 21.33 26.92
CA SER A 315 10.15 21.72 27.87
C SER A 315 10.72 20.53 28.63
N ALA A 316 9.86 19.64 29.13
CA ALA A 316 10.28 18.46 29.86
C ALA A 316 11.15 17.51 29.00
N ARG A 317 10.81 17.34 27.71
CA ARG A 317 11.59 16.48 26.79
C ARG A 317 12.95 17.09 26.43
N ILE A 318 13.00 18.39 26.20
CA ILE A 318 14.26 19.08 25.94
C ILE A 318 15.15 19.02 27.19
N GLU A 319 14.60 19.28 28.38
CA GLU A 319 15.32 19.16 29.63
C GLU A 319 15.86 17.76 29.89
N LYS A 320 15.07 16.73 29.65
CA LYS A 320 15.50 15.33 29.72
C LYS A 320 16.70 15.06 28.82
N ALA A 321 16.68 15.55 27.58
CA ALA A 321 17.79 15.38 26.63
C ALA A 321 19.03 16.17 27.04
N LEU A 322 18.87 17.37 27.61
CA LEU A 322 19.96 18.17 28.17
C LEU A 322 20.62 17.51 29.41
N ASN A 323 19.86 16.84 30.24
CA ASN A 323 20.35 16.23 31.49
C ASN A 323 20.83 14.77 31.29
N PHE A 324 20.62 14.18 30.13
CA PHE A 324 21.03 12.81 29.86
C PHE A 324 22.56 12.66 29.89
N ARG A 325 23.08 11.76 30.72
CA ARG A 325 24.49 11.47 30.90
C ARG A 325 24.83 10.03 30.47
N LYS A 326 26.11 9.78 30.14
CA LYS A 326 26.60 8.48 29.67
C LYS A 326 26.44 7.32 30.69
N GLY A 327 26.02 7.60 31.94
CA GLY A 327 25.78 6.61 33.00
C GLY A 327 24.30 6.25 33.21
N ASP A 328 23.37 6.88 32.48
CA ASP A 328 21.92 6.71 32.64
C ASP A 328 21.36 5.57 31.76
N GLU A 329 22.19 4.59 31.41
CA GLU A 329 21.88 3.49 30.47
C GLU A 329 21.21 2.27 31.10
N THR A 330 20.74 2.36 32.37
CA THR A 330 20.05 1.24 33.07
C THR A 330 18.54 1.30 32.98
#